data_bd0eb1f30445d7e229befdc7f348a8f7
#
_entry.id   bd0eb1f30445d7e229befdc7f348a8f7
#
_cell.length_a   1.000
_cell.length_b   1.000
_cell.length_c   1.000
_cell.angle_alpha   90.00
_cell.angle_beta   90.00
_cell.angle_gamma   90.00
#
_symmetry.space_group_name_H-M   'P 1'
#
loop_
_entity.id
_entity.type
_entity.pdbx_description
1 polymer ?
#
loop_
_entity_poly.entity_id
_entity_poly.type
_entity_poly.pdbx_seq_one_letter_code
_entity_poly.pdbx_strand_id
1 'polypeptide(L)'
;MLATSSPLAVATRLRLTNAETKTLDSMGHRWWRLAGMDEATARRRLYRLGAERYRERLMLAWARAGEGTDASSDRWRELATLPERWSAPKFPLKAADFVARGITEGPVLGRVLAWAEDAWLAADFPLDEHALKAIADQTVARFTRDHRP
;
A
#
# COMPACT_ATOMS: atom_id res chain seq x y z
N MET A 1 -23.97 3.20 22.98
CA MET A 1 -24.02 3.15 21.50
C MET A 1 -23.53 4.48 20.95
N LEU A 2 -22.26 4.63 20.65
CA LEU A 2 -21.72 5.81 19.99
C LEU A 2 -21.99 5.66 18.50
N ALA A 3 -22.91 6.50 18.00
CA ALA A 3 -23.21 6.58 16.58
C ALA A 3 -21.91 6.90 15.82
N THR A 4 -21.51 6.01 14.92
CA THR A 4 -20.38 6.20 14.02
C THR A 4 -20.72 7.35 13.08
N SER A 5 -20.37 8.57 13.47
CA SER A 5 -20.55 9.74 12.60
C SER A 5 -19.71 9.52 11.34
N SER A 6 -20.34 9.60 10.18
CA SER A 6 -19.65 9.49 8.87
C SER A 6 -18.51 10.52 8.83
N PRO A 7 -17.35 10.20 8.22
CA PRO A 7 -16.24 11.14 8.07
C PRO A 7 -16.64 12.49 7.49
N LEU A 8 -17.61 12.49 6.58
CA LEU A 8 -18.18 13.71 5.99
C LEU A 8 -18.93 14.56 7.03
N ALA A 9 -19.69 13.94 7.92
CA ALA A 9 -20.45 14.67 8.96
C ALA A 9 -19.49 15.33 9.97
N VAL A 10 -18.38 14.66 10.30
CA VAL A 10 -17.30 15.20 11.15
C VAL A 10 -16.59 16.35 10.44
N ALA A 11 -16.24 16.19 9.16
CA ALA A 11 -15.59 17.21 8.36
C ALA A 11 -16.44 18.51 8.29
N THR A 12 -17.74 18.38 8.08
CA THR A 12 -18.68 19.52 8.02
C THR A 12 -18.79 20.22 9.38
N ARG A 13 -18.88 19.48 10.48
CA ARG A 13 -18.97 20.05 11.84
C ARG A 13 -17.71 20.80 12.26
N LEU A 14 -16.53 20.31 11.84
CA LEU A 14 -15.23 20.88 12.17
C LEU A 14 -14.75 21.90 11.13
N ARG A 15 -15.51 22.15 10.06
CA ARG A 15 -15.16 23.07 8.95
C ARG A 15 -13.78 22.75 8.37
N LEU A 16 -13.49 21.47 8.14
CA LEU A 16 -12.20 21.03 7.62
C LEU A 16 -12.04 21.44 6.16
N THR A 17 -10.79 21.70 5.79
CA THR A 17 -10.40 21.93 4.39
C THR A 17 -10.57 20.65 3.57
N ASN A 18 -10.59 20.77 2.24
CA ASN A 18 -10.68 19.62 1.33
C ASN A 18 -9.53 18.63 1.52
N ALA A 19 -8.34 19.11 1.88
CA ALA A 19 -7.18 18.27 2.17
C ALA A 19 -7.38 17.47 3.47
N GLU A 20 -7.84 18.12 4.52
CA GLU A 20 -8.16 17.49 5.81
C GLU A 20 -9.34 16.52 5.70
N THR A 21 -10.36 16.86 4.90
CA THR A 21 -11.49 15.98 4.62
C THR A 21 -11.03 14.70 3.87
N LYS A 22 -10.18 14.84 2.86
CA LYS A 22 -9.58 13.67 2.16
C LYS A 22 -8.72 12.83 3.10
N THR A 23 -8.00 13.46 4.01
CA THR A 23 -7.21 12.76 5.03
C THR A 23 -8.11 11.98 5.97
N LEU A 24 -9.18 12.60 6.49
CA LEU A 24 -10.20 11.95 7.33
C LEU A 24 -10.92 10.80 6.61
N ASP A 25 -11.32 10.99 5.35
CA ASP A 25 -11.96 9.95 4.54
C ASP A 25 -11.00 8.78 4.30
N SER A 26 -9.74 9.07 3.99
CA SER A 26 -8.70 8.05 3.87
C SER A 26 -8.42 7.31 5.18
N MET A 27 -8.65 7.95 6.33
CA MET A 27 -8.55 7.36 7.67
C MET A 27 -9.78 6.51 8.03
N GLY A 28 -10.94 6.75 7.40
CA GLY A 28 -12.20 6.02 7.63
C GLY A 28 -12.24 4.61 7.06
N HIS A 29 -11.41 4.28 6.08
CA HIS A 29 -11.47 3.03 5.35
C HIS A 29 -10.77 1.86 6.07
N ARG A 30 -11.55 1.03 6.79
CA ARG A 30 -11.25 -0.36 7.22
C ARG A 30 -9.93 -0.59 8.00
N TRP A 31 -9.43 0.39 8.72
CA TRP A 31 -8.17 0.31 9.46
C TRP A 31 -8.20 -0.64 10.66
N TRP A 32 -9.38 -0.94 11.22
CA TRP A 32 -9.54 -1.93 12.30
C TRP A 32 -9.13 -3.36 11.90
N ARG A 33 -9.01 -3.63 10.61
CA ARG A 33 -8.50 -4.93 10.11
C ARG A 33 -6.99 -5.08 10.19
N LEU A 34 -6.29 -4.08 10.69
CA LEU A 34 -4.83 -4.11 10.79
C LEU A 34 -4.32 -5.05 11.88
N ALA A 35 -5.11 -5.36 12.90
CA ALA A 35 -4.70 -6.28 13.97
C ALA A 35 -4.34 -7.69 13.47
N GLY A 36 -4.97 -8.13 12.36
CA GLY A 36 -4.66 -9.40 11.69
C GLY A 36 -3.72 -9.29 10.48
N MET A 37 -3.09 -8.13 10.29
CA MET A 37 -2.22 -7.89 9.15
C MET A 37 -0.91 -8.65 9.30
N ASP A 38 -0.54 -9.43 8.27
CA ASP A 38 0.78 -10.06 8.19
C ASP A 38 1.88 -9.03 7.89
N GLU A 39 3.12 -9.42 8.12
CA GLU A 39 4.26 -8.52 7.92
C GLU A 39 4.43 -8.10 6.45
N ALA A 40 4.18 -9.00 5.50
CA ALA A 40 4.23 -8.69 4.07
C ALA A 40 3.22 -7.59 3.68
N THR A 41 2.00 -7.65 4.23
CA THR A 41 1.01 -6.60 4.05
C THR A 41 1.43 -5.29 4.72
N ALA A 42 2.05 -5.35 5.90
CA ALA A 42 2.56 -4.18 6.61
C ALA A 42 3.67 -3.49 5.80
N ARG A 43 4.63 -4.26 5.22
CA ARG A 43 5.69 -3.75 4.33
C ARG A 43 5.11 -3.07 3.10
N ARG A 44 4.12 -3.66 2.43
CA ARG A 44 3.44 -3.05 1.27
C ARG A 44 2.77 -1.72 1.62
N ARG A 45 2.15 -1.63 2.80
CA ARG A 45 1.55 -0.37 3.28
C ARG A 45 2.60 0.66 3.60
N LEU A 46 3.69 0.26 4.28
CA LEU A 46 4.81 1.14 4.58
C LEU A 46 5.44 1.70 3.31
N TYR A 47 5.65 0.87 2.29
CA TYR A 47 6.13 1.30 0.98
C TYR A 47 5.23 2.37 0.34
N ARG A 48 3.92 2.15 0.33
CA ARG A 48 2.96 3.06 -0.34
C ARG A 48 2.70 4.36 0.43
N LEU A 49 2.76 4.32 1.74
CA LEU A 49 2.39 5.46 2.59
C LEU A 49 3.61 6.29 3.02
N GLY A 50 4.78 5.67 3.10
CA GLY A 50 5.93 6.21 3.81
C GLY A 50 5.79 6.04 5.33
N ALA A 51 6.92 6.19 6.05
CA ALA A 51 7.01 5.87 7.47
C ALA A 51 6.08 6.72 8.35
N GLU A 52 5.99 8.01 8.08
CA GLU A 52 5.19 8.94 8.87
C GLU A 52 3.69 8.60 8.81
N ARG A 53 3.11 8.58 7.61
CA ARG A 53 1.70 8.25 7.40
C ARG A 53 1.35 6.82 7.82
N TYR A 54 2.30 5.88 7.67
CA TYR A 54 2.11 4.51 8.15
C TYR A 54 1.94 4.49 9.66
N ARG A 55 2.81 5.20 10.43
CA ARG A 55 2.71 5.29 11.89
C ARG A 55 1.41 5.96 12.33
N GLU A 56 1.08 7.10 11.77
CA GLU A 56 -0.16 7.84 12.09
C GLU A 56 -1.41 6.93 11.97
N ARG A 57 -1.50 6.21 10.85
CA ARG A 57 -2.64 5.34 10.58
C ARG A 57 -2.65 4.11 11.48
N LEU A 58 -1.48 3.56 11.77
CA LEU A 58 -1.36 2.42 12.68
C LEU A 58 -1.79 2.80 14.10
N MET A 59 -1.34 3.94 14.61
CA MET A 59 -1.72 4.44 15.94
C MET A 59 -3.22 4.69 16.05
N LEU A 60 -3.83 5.26 15.01
CA LEU A 60 -5.27 5.47 14.97
C LEU A 60 -6.04 4.15 14.95
N ALA A 61 -5.55 3.14 14.22
CA ALA A 61 -6.16 1.82 14.20
C ALA A 61 -6.04 1.11 15.55
N TRP A 62 -4.89 1.24 16.20
CA TRP A 62 -4.66 0.70 17.55
C TRP A 62 -5.59 1.34 18.58
N ALA A 63 -5.67 2.66 18.60
CA ALA A 63 -6.59 3.40 19.50
C ALA A 63 -8.06 3.00 19.30
N ARG A 64 -8.47 2.66 18.09
CA ARG A 64 -9.83 2.20 17.77
C ARG A 64 -10.08 0.73 18.10
N ALA A 65 -9.04 -0.09 18.09
CA ALA A 65 -9.15 -1.50 18.44
C ALA A 65 -9.50 -1.70 19.93
N GLY A 66 -9.27 -0.67 20.76
CA GLY A 66 -9.50 -0.71 22.19
C GLY A 66 -8.42 -1.48 22.95
N GLU A 67 -8.57 -1.57 24.26
CA GLU A 67 -7.69 -2.37 25.11
C GLU A 67 -7.94 -3.86 24.84
N GLY A 68 -7.02 -4.46 24.07
CA GLY A 68 -7.02 -5.89 23.79
C GLY A 68 -6.16 -6.66 24.78
N THR A 69 -6.08 -7.98 24.60
CA THR A 69 -5.17 -8.86 25.33
C THR A 69 -3.70 -8.46 25.10
N ASP A 70 -2.80 -8.81 26.02
CA ASP A 70 -1.36 -8.51 25.90
C ASP A 70 -0.75 -8.93 24.56
N ALA A 71 -1.16 -10.08 24.00
CA ALA A 71 -0.70 -10.57 22.70
C ALA A 71 -1.07 -9.62 21.54
N SER A 72 -2.23 -8.96 21.59
CA SER A 72 -2.60 -7.97 20.59
C SER A 72 -1.77 -6.69 20.73
N SER A 73 -1.43 -6.29 21.94
CA SER A 73 -0.57 -5.12 22.21
C SER A 73 0.84 -5.32 21.67
N ASP A 74 1.41 -6.51 21.82
CA ASP A 74 2.73 -6.85 21.30
C ASP A 74 2.74 -6.81 19.75
N ARG A 75 1.70 -7.31 19.13
CA ARG A 75 1.55 -7.23 17.66
C ARG A 75 1.48 -5.78 17.17
N TRP A 76 0.77 -4.91 17.86
CA TRP A 76 0.72 -3.49 17.50
C TRP A 76 2.10 -2.82 17.66
N ARG A 77 2.87 -3.17 18.69
CA ARG A 77 4.25 -2.68 18.87
C ARG A 77 5.17 -3.15 17.76
N GLU A 78 5.10 -4.44 17.38
CA GLU A 78 5.85 -4.97 16.24
C GLU A 78 5.58 -4.21 14.94
N LEU A 79 4.31 -3.95 14.66
CA LEU A 79 3.91 -3.19 13.46
C LEU A 79 4.37 -1.73 13.54
N ALA A 80 4.35 -1.11 14.73
CA ALA A 80 4.78 0.27 14.93
C ALA A 80 6.29 0.45 14.72
N THR A 81 7.10 -0.54 15.09
CA THR A 81 8.56 -0.52 14.93
C THR A 81 9.04 -0.94 13.54
N LEU A 82 8.13 -1.41 12.66
CA LEU A 82 8.50 -1.84 11.31
C LEU A 82 9.30 -0.80 10.52
N PRO A 83 8.97 0.52 10.55
CA PRO A 83 9.73 1.53 9.82
C PRO A 83 11.18 1.73 10.32
N GLU A 84 11.52 1.22 11.51
CA GLU A 84 12.86 1.31 12.11
C GLU A 84 13.74 0.13 11.71
N ARG A 85 13.12 -1.04 11.54
CA ARG A 85 13.82 -2.30 11.24
C ARG A 85 13.76 -2.71 9.76
N TRP A 86 12.93 -2.05 8.95
CA TRP A 86 12.80 -2.35 7.53
C TRP A 86 12.70 -1.08 6.70
N SER A 87 13.63 -0.94 5.76
CA SER A 87 13.66 0.13 4.77
C SER A 87 13.06 -0.35 3.46
N ALA A 88 12.07 0.36 2.96
CA ALA A 88 11.43 0.01 1.70
C ALA A 88 12.42 0.12 0.52
N PRO A 89 12.67 -0.95 -0.24
CA PRO A 89 13.52 -0.87 -1.42
C PRO A 89 12.84 -0.06 -2.51
N LYS A 90 13.65 0.50 -3.42
CA LYS A 90 13.12 1.16 -4.61
C LYS A 90 12.73 0.13 -5.65
N PHE A 91 11.61 0.36 -6.35
CA PHE A 91 11.19 -0.48 -7.46
C PHE A 91 12.29 -0.55 -8.54
N PRO A 92 12.82 -1.74 -8.85
CA PRO A 92 14.03 -1.85 -9.67
C PRO A 92 13.77 -1.84 -11.17
N LEU A 93 12.57 -2.23 -11.64
CA LEU A 93 12.25 -2.26 -13.06
C LEU A 93 12.01 -0.85 -13.61
N LYS A 94 12.51 -0.59 -14.81
CA LYS A 94 12.45 0.72 -15.48
C LYS A 94 11.62 0.65 -16.75
N ALA A 95 11.23 1.79 -17.28
CA ALA A 95 10.53 1.91 -18.56
C ALA A 95 11.27 1.19 -19.70
N ALA A 96 12.60 1.31 -19.77
CA ALA A 96 13.43 0.65 -20.78
C ALA A 96 13.28 -0.87 -20.78
N ASP A 97 13.05 -1.51 -19.63
CA ASP A 97 12.88 -2.96 -19.54
C ASP A 97 11.61 -3.45 -20.26
N PHE A 98 10.58 -2.61 -20.31
CA PHE A 98 9.31 -2.89 -20.97
C PHE A 98 9.32 -2.46 -22.44
N VAL A 99 10.00 -1.37 -22.77
CA VAL A 99 10.23 -0.95 -24.17
C VAL A 99 11.01 -2.01 -24.92
N ALA A 100 12.06 -2.58 -24.31
CA ALA A 100 12.83 -3.72 -24.86
C ALA A 100 11.97 -4.99 -25.10
N ARG A 101 10.82 -5.09 -24.43
CA ARG A 101 9.81 -6.16 -24.58
C ARG A 101 8.66 -5.81 -25.53
N GLY A 102 8.77 -4.69 -26.26
CA GLY A 102 7.81 -4.28 -27.28
C GLY A 102 6.63 -3.45 -26.75
N ILE A 103 6.69 -2.94 -25.52
CA ILE A 103 5.68 -2.01 -25.00
C ILE A 103 5.98 -0.60 -25.54
N THR A 104 5.01 0.01 -26.20
CA THR A 104 5.13 1.37 -26.76
C THR A 104 5.17 2.42 -25.64
N GLU A 105 6.00 3.43 -25.80
CA GLU A 105 6.03 4.59 -24.91
C GLU A 105 4.68 5.32 -24.84
N GLY A 106 4.42 5.95 -23.71
CA GLY A 106 3.21 6.73 -23.47
C GLY A 106 2.35 6.19 -22.33
N PRO A 107 1.04 6.49 -22.28
CA PRO A 107 0.15 6.10 -21.18
C PRO A 107 0.07 4.59 -20.92
N VAL A 108 0.29 3.80 -21.97
CA VAL A 108 0.32 2.33 -21.90
C VAL A 108 1.48 1.86 -21.06
N LEU A 109 2.67 2.39 -21.29
CA LEU A 109 3.87 2.06 -20.52
C LEU A 109 3.71 2.37 -19.03
N GLY A 110 3.07 3.51 -18.71
CA GLY A 110 2.75 3.87 -17.33
C GLY A 110 1.86 2.83 -16.63
N ARG A 111 0.84 2.30 -17.32
CA ARG A 111 -0.02 1.24 -16.77
C ARG A 111 0.73 -0.08 -16.58
N VAL A 112 1.56 -0.45 -17.54
CA VAL A 112 2.37 -1.67 -17.46
C VAL A 112 3.36 -1.58 -16.29
N LEU A 113 4.02 -0.43 -16.11
CA LEU A 113 4.89 -0.18 -14.96
C LEU A 113 4.14 -0.30 -13.62
N ALA A 114 2.94 0.27 -13.51
CA ALA A 114 2.12 0.16 -12.31
C ALA A 114 1.72 -1.30 -12.01
N TRP A 115 1.38 -2.09 -13.02
CA TRP A 115 1.08 -3.51 -12.85
C TRP A 115 2.30 -4.33 -12.43
N ALA A 116 3.47 -4.00 -12.97
CA ALA A 116 4.73 -4.64 -12.58
C ALA A 116 5.10 -4.30 -11.13
N GLU A 117 4.92 -3.04 -10.72
CA GLU A 117 5.11 -2.62 -9.33
C GLU A 117 4.14 -3.34 -8.39
N ASP A 118 2.86 -3.46 -8.74
CA ASP A 118 1.89 -4.22 -7.96
C ASP A 118 2.28 -5.70 -7.83
N ALA A 119 2.75 -6.33 -8.90
CA ALA A 119 3.22 -7.71 -8.88
C ALA A 119 4.49 -7.88 -8.02
N TRP A 120 5.41 -6.93 -8.10
CA TRP A 120 6.62 -6.90 -7.28
C TRP A 120 6.31 -6.73 -5.79
N LEU A 121 5.38 -5.86 -5.45
CA LEU A 121 4.87 -5.71 -4.08
C LEU A 121 4.19 -7.00 -3.58
N ALA A 122 3.42 -7.66 -4.44
CA ALA A 122 2.74 -8.91 -4.10
C ALA A 122 3.73 -10.06 -3.85
N ALA A 123 4.89 -10.04 -4.54
CA ALA A 123 5.97 -10.99 -4.37
C ALA A 123 6.93 -10.67 -3.19
N ASP A 124 6.58 -9.70 -2.33
CA ASP A 124 7.36 -9.24 -1.17
C ASP A 124 8.75 -8.69 -1.53
N PHE A 125 8.79 -7.82 -2.56
CA PHE A 125 9.95 -7.00 -2.91
C PHE A 125 11.19 -7.78 -3.37
N PRO A 126 11.11 -8.76 -4.27
CA PRO A 126 12.28 -9.49 -4.74
C PRO A 126 13.28 -8.56 -5.43
N LEU A 127 14.56 -8.76 -5.18
CA LEU A 127 15.66 -8.01 -5.81
C LEU A 127 16.52 -8.89 -6.73
N ASP A 128 16.26 -10.19 -6.77
CA ASP A 128 16.97 -11.08 -7.65
C ASP A 128 16.52 -10.95 -9.12
N GLU A 129 17.47 -11.05 -10.03
CA GLU A 129 17.27 -10.82 -11.46
C GLU A 129 16.24 -11.77 -12.08
N HIS A 130 16.23 -13.03 -11.63
CA HIS A 130 15.30 -14.03 -12.14
C HIS A 130 13.85 -13.70 -11.80
N ALA A 131 13.57 -13.33 -10.55
CA ALA A 131 12.23 -12.92 -10.13
C ALA A 131 11.79 -11.63 -10.82
N LEU A 132 12.68 -10.65 -10.97
CA LEU A 132 12.39 -9.41 -11.68
C LEU A 132 12.07 -9.63 -13.16
N LYS A 133 12.83 -10.50 -13.82
CA LYS A 133 12.55 -10.91 -15.19
C LYS A 133 11.21 -11.60 -15.32
N ALA A 134 10.90 -12.53 -14.42
CA ALA A 134 9.59 -13.21 -14.39
C ALA A 134 8.44 -12.24 -14.22
N ILE A 135 8.56 -11.25 -13.31
CA ILE A 135 7.55 -10.20 -13.09
C ILE A 135 7.35 -9.38 -14.37
N ALA A 136 8.43 -8.96 -15.03
CA ALA A 136 8.35 -8.19 -16.27
C ALA A 136 7.67 -8.98 -17.39
N ASP A 137 8.07 -10.23 -17.59
CA ASP A 137 7.54 -11.11 -18.64
C ASP A 137 6.04 -11.43 -18.41
N GLN A 138 5.64 -11.73 -17.15
CA GLN A 138 4.24 -11.95 -16.79
C GLN A 138 3.38 -10.70 -16.97
N THR A 139 3.92 -9.53 -16.65
CA THR A 139 3.21 -8.26 -16.81
C THR A 139 2.96 -7.95 -18.29
N VAL A 140 3.95 -8.17 -19.15
CA VAL A 140 3.81 -8.01 -20.61
C VAL A 140 2.81 -9.03 -21.16
N ALA A 141 2.87 -10.28 -20.75
CA ALA A 141 1.93 -11.31 -21.17
C ALA A 141 0.48 -10.99 -20.76
N ARG A 142 0.28 -10.44 -19.55
CA ARG A 142 -1.03 -9.94 -19.10
C ARG A 142 -1.51 -8.81 -20.00
N PHE A 143 -0.67 -7.81 -20.24
CA PHE A 143 -1.01 -6.67 -21.12
C PHE A 143 -1.43 -7.14 -22.50
N THR A 144 -0.66 -8.02 -23.14
CA THR A 144 -0.95 -8.56 -24.47
C THR A 144 -2.28 -9.31 -24.52
N ARG A 145 -2.62 -10.04 -23.45
CA ARG A 145 -3.89 -10.77 -23.35
C ARG A 145 -5.08 -9.83 -23.23
N ASP A 146 -4.96 -8.80 -22.39
CA ASP A 146 -6.04 -7.83 -22.12
C ASP A 146 -6.29 -6.87 -23.31
N HIS A 147 -5.34 -6.79 -24.25
CA HIS A 147 -5.40 -5.90 -25.44
C HIS A 147 -5.39 -6.70 -26.75
N ARG A 148 -5.73 -7.97 -26.71
CA ARG A 148 -5.92 -8.75 -27.95
C ARG A 148 -7.21 -8.29 -28.62
N PRO A 149 -7.18 -7.95 -29.95
CA PRO A 149 -8.36 -7.53 -30.70
C PRO A 149 -9.45 -8.64 -30.76
#